data_ef4b1ba7b73ab1b33793dd72cc19f432
#
_entry.id   ef4b1ba7b73ab1b33793dd72cc19f432
#
_cell.length_a   1.000
_cell.length_b   1.000
_cell.length_c   1.000
_cell.angle_alpha   90.00
_cell.angle_beta   90.00
_cell.angle_gamma   90.00
#
_symmetry.space_group_name_H-M   'P 1'
#
loop_
_entity.id
_entity.type
_entity.pdbx_description
1 polymer ?
#
loop_
_entity_poly.entity_id
_entity_poly.type
_entity_poly.pdbx_seq_one_letter_code
_entity_poly.pdbx_strand_id
1 'polypeptide(L)'
;MATTPTAAADLCVVKLLVGPGNPGPADAPSTSPGIGIEVWLPAPTAWNNRLHVLGGGGWQGGGHTSLTTLAGTSRNGLVTPAEVAGVEGAVSATTDTGHANTTNGGSFAMLPDGSINTTLWNDFSQRSLHEMAVKTKALTLAYYGRAQRYAYFDGFSTGGRQGHKLAQVYPEDYDGILAGAPAFNWTRFITGELYPQVVQQRDLAGVNLTSAQLGLVSNAAINACDVVGGQHLGYIPDPTQCTYDPTKDLAVLCAASGGTNATASCVSTVQATAINKIWYGQTNDGSVPIPAADNGFAVSPTGNQRWYGLTRGTDLNALAGANPFPISTDVVALESQDATLAQPVFINAKANGANRWRQLTYADLAAAGDKGLALQTSFANINTDNPDLSRLRDRGAKMVMYHGMADVLIPPQGSINYYNRVATQMGGIPAIQNFYRFYLVPGMTHGLGNGTSNPAAVVPLPTAGQLYRLVTDWVEKGAAPGRLDIASTVTTTAPVASSRPLCVYPLKATYTSGSVTAAASYTCS
;
A
#
# COMPACT_ATOMS: atom_id res chain seq x y z
N MET A 1 -35.23 0.87 -6.63
CA MET A 1 -34.83 0.45 -5.28
C MET A 1 -33.34 0.11 -5.35
N ALA A 2 -32.51 0.75 -4.51
CA ALA A 2 -31.14 0.30 -4.38
C ALA A 2 -31.16 -1.14 -3.88
N THR A 3 -30.41 -2.02 -4.52
CA THR A 3 -30.17 -3.35 -3.97
C THR A 3 -29.32 -3.15 -2.71
N THR A 4 -29.97 -3.14 -1.56
CA THR A 4 -29.27 -3.15 -0.27
C THR A 4 -28.49 -4.46 -0.18
N PRO A 5 -27.17 -4.43 0.07
CA PRO A 5 -26.46 -5.62 0.45
C PRO A 5 -27.13 -6.16 1.72
N THR A 6 -27.17 -7.48 1.87
CA THR A 6 -27.73 -8.12 3.06
C THR A 6 -26.84 -7.74 4.25
N ALA A 7 -27.24 -6.73 5.01
CA ALA A 7 -26.56 -6.39 6.25
C ALA A 7 -26.95 -7.43 7.33
N ALA A 8 -26.01 -7.77 8.19
CA ALA A 8 -26.26 -8.72 9.30
C ALA A 8 -27.21 -8.14 10.36
N ALA A 9 -27.54 -6.85 10.30
CA ALA A 9 -28.43 -6.13 11.21
C ALA A 9 -29.06 -4.92 10.52
N ASP A 10 -30.10 -4.34 11.14
CA ASP A 10 -30.68 -3.08 10.70
C ASP A 10 -29.69 -1.92 10.86
N LEU A 11 -29.49 -1.16 9.79
CA LEU A 11 -28.54 -0.07 9.71
C LEU A 11 -29.21 1.19 9.18
N CYS A 12 -28.81 2.36 9.71
CA CYS A 12 -29.11 3.66 9.10
C CYS A 12 -27.89 4.10 8.28
N VAL A 13 -28.08 4.37 6.98
CA VAL A 13 -27.00 4.88 6.11
C VAL A 13 -27.28 6.33 5.78
N VAL A 14 -26.33 7.21 6.06
CA VAL A 14 -26.42 8.64 5.81
C VAL A 14 -25.36 9.03 4.78
N LYS A 15 -25.78 9.77 3.77
CA LYS A 15 -24.89 10.34 2.75
C LYS A 15 -24.79 11.84 2.93
N LEU A 16 -23.56 12.34 2.85
CA LEU A 16 -23.25 13.75 3.01
C LEU A 16 -22.48 14.24 1.80
N LEU A 17 -22.74 15.49 1.43
CA LEU A 17 -21.91 16.25 0.51
C LEU A 17 -21.35 17.47 1.23
N VAL A 18 -20.02 17.61 1.27
CA VAL A 18 -19.31 18.70 1.94
C VAL A 18 -18.61 19.56 0.90
N GLY A 19 -19.12 20.79 0.72
CA GLY A 19 -18.51 21.79 -0.17
C GLY A 19 -17.28 22.50 0.42
N PRO A 20 -16.74 23.48 -0.31
CA PRO A 20 -16.98 23.67 -1.73
C PRO A 20 -16.36 22.57 -2.57
N GLY A 21 -16.89 22.28 -3.73
CA GLY A 21 -16.25 21.42 -4.71
C GLY A 21 -15.27 22.19 -5.60
N ASN A 22 -15.00 21.64 -6.76
CA ASN A 22 -14.26 22.30 -7.83
C ASN A 22 -15.20 22.56 -9.01
N PRO A 23 -15.61 23.82 -9.29
CA PRO A 23 -16.52 24.14 -10.37
C PRO A 23 -15.83 23.96 -11.74
N GLY A 24 -16.61 23.59 -12.75
CA GLY A 24 -16.10 23.40 -14.11
C GLY A 24 -17.15 22.83 -15.05
N PRO A 25 -16.78 22.46 -16.29
CA PRO A 25 -17.68 21.74 -17.20
C PRO A 25 -18.15 20.42 -16.58
N ALA A 26 -19.43 20.09 -16.78
CA ALA A 26 -20.05 18.92 -16.12
C ALA A 26 -19.42 17.57 -16.51
N ASP A 27 -18.81 17.51 -17.68
CA ASP A 27 -18.14 16.32 -18.23
C ASP A 27 -16.63 16.27 -17.93
N ALA A 28 -16.06 17.34 -17.33
CA ALA A 28 -14.65 17.35 -16.98
C ALA A 28 -14.39 16.53 -15.70
N PRO A 29 -13.43 15.57 -15.71
CA PRO A 29 -13.09 14.78 -14.51
C PRO A 29 -12.66 15.63 -13.32
N SER A 30 -12.13 16.83 -13.57
CA SER A 30 -11.70 17.79 -12.56
C SER A 30 -12.84 18.55 -11.89
N THR A 31 -14.08 18.41 -12.38
CA THR A 31 -15.27 19.05 -11.78
C THR A 31 -15.79 18.18 -10.63
N SER A 32 -16.10 18.81 -9.50
CA SER A 32 -16.63 18.11 -8.33
C SER A 32 -17.63 18.98 -7.58
N PRO A 33 -18.75 18.41 -7.11
CA PRO A 33 -19.69 19.12 -6.23
C PRO A 33 -19.17 19.26 -4.79
N GLY A 34 -18.11 18.53 -4.43
CA GLY A 34 -17.55 18.48 -3.09
C GLY A 34 -17.17 17.06 -2.65
N ILE A 35 -16.90 16.91 -1.36
CA ILE A 35 -16.53 15.65 -0.74
C ILE A 35 -17.79 14.86 -0.39
N GLY A 36 -17.94 13.68 -1.00
CA GLY A 36 -18.94 12.70 -0.61
C GLY A 36 -18.49 11.85 0.58
N ILE A 37 -19.37 11.69 1.55
CA ILE A 37 -19.15 10.86 2.73
C ILE A 37 -20.36 9.94 2.91
N GLU A 38 -20.12 8.67 3.19
CA GLU A 38 -21.15 7.69 3.51
C GLU A 38 -20.91 7.14 4.92
N VAL A 39 -21.90 7.30 5.80
CA VAL A 39 -21.83 6.90 7.22
C VAL A 39 -22.84 5.79 7.49
N TRP A 40 -22.40 4.72 8.11
CA TRP A 40 -23.17 3.53 8.47
C TRP A 40 -23.34 3.47 9.99
N LEU A 41 -24.58 3.54 10.46
CA LEU A 41 -24.94 3.62 11.88
C LEU A 41 -25.72 2.37 12.28
N PRO A 42 -25.21 1.53 13.20
CA PRO A 42 -25.96 0.44 13.81
C PRO A 42 -27.22 0.94 14.51
N ALA A 43 -28.20 0.06 14.71
CA ALA A 43 -29.33 0.38 15.59
C ALA A 43 -28.83 0.79 16.99
N PRO A 44 -29.49 1.69 17.71
CA PRO A 44 -29.01 2.20 19.01
C PRO A 44 -28.71 1.12 20.06
N THR A 45 -29.45 0.01 20.02
CA THR A 45 -29.24 -1.15 20.92
C THR A 45 -28.06 -2.03 20.55
N ALA A 46 -27.59 -1.95 19.30
CA ALA A 46 -26.47 -2.71 18.77
C ALA A 46 -25.14 -1.94 18.79
N TRP A 47 -25.19 -0.61 19.02
CA TRP A 47 -24.00 0.21 18.98
C TRP A 47 -23.05 -0.04 20.17
N ASN A 48 -21.81 -0.40 19.86
CA ASN A 48 -20.76 -0.71 20.84
C ASN A 48 -20.02 0.52 21.38
N ASN A 49 -20.48 1.74 21.07
CA ASN A 49 -19.87 3.04 21.42
C ASN A 49 -18.53 3.35 20.74
N ARG A 50 -18.22 2.67 19.64
CA ARG A 50 -17.03 2.93 18.83
C ARG A 50 -17.39 3.59 17.51
N LEU A 51 -16.41 4.37 17.00
CA LEU A 51 -16.27 4.66 15.58
C LEU A 51 -15.15 3.78 15.03
N HIS A 52 -15.36 3.12 13.90
CA HIS A 52 -14.36 2.39 13.14
C HIS A 52 -14.45 2.83 11.69
N VAL A 53 -13.70 3.88 11.36
CA VAL A 53 -13.72 4.57 10.07
C VAL A 53 -12.67 3.98 9.16
N LEU A 54 -13.01 3.82 7.88
CA LEU A 54 -12.19 3.09 6.93
C LEU A 54 -11.59 4.01 5.86
N GLY A 55 -10.29 3.83 5.64
CA GLY A 55 -9.55 4.48 4.55
C GLY A 55 -9.81 3.83 3.18
N GLY A 56 -9.39 4.52 2.13
CA GLY A 56 -9.55 4.08 0.74
C GLY A 56 -8.33 3.41 0.14
N GLY A 57 -8.35 3.21 -1.19
CA GLY A 57 -7.26 2.61 -1.96
C GLY A 57 -7.08 3.29 -3.32
N GLY A 58 -5.88 3.22 -3.89
CA GLY A 58 -5.56 3.85 -5.18
C GLY A 58 -5.89 5.34 -5.18
N TRP A 59 -6.50 5.82 -6.26
CA TRP A 59 -7.02 7.17 -6.35
C TRP A 59 -8.32 7.39 -5.55
N GLN A 60 -8.86 6.40 -4.84
CA GLN A 60 -10.14 6.46 -4.14
C GLN A 60 -11.31 6.80 -5.09
N GLY A 61 -12.08 7.84 -4.81
CA GLY A 61 -13.28 8.17 -5.59
C GLY A 61 -14.49 7.33 -5.21
N GLY A 62 -15.55 7.44 -5.98
CA GLY A 62 -16.71 6.56 -5.87
C GLY A 62 -18.06 7.27 -5.77
N GLY A 63 -19.13 6.48 -5.63
CA GLY A 63 -20.52 6.92 -5.64
C GLY A 63 -21.06 7.36 -4.28
N HIS A 64 -20.26 7.97 -3.41
CA HIS A 64 -20.69 8.34 -2.06
C HIS A 64 -21.84 9.33 -2.04
N THR A 65 -21.95 10.17 -3.06
CA THR A 65 -23.07 11.11 -3.23
C THR A 65 -24.28 10.50 -3.96
N SER A 66 -24.16 9.32 -4.54
CA SER A 66 -25.26 8.64 -5.24
C SER A 66 -26.36 8.21 -4.27
N LEU A 67 -27.61 8.49 -4.59
CA LEU A 67 -28.76 8.02 -3.81
C LEU A 67 -29.17 6.58 -4.13
N THR A 68 -28.59 5.98 -5.17
CA THR A 68 -28.97 4.64 -5.68
C THR A 68 -27.89 3.58 -5.47
N THR A 69 -26.67 3.96 -5.09
CA THR A 69 -25.55 3.05 -4.83
C THR A 69 -25.01 3.23 -3.42
N LEU A 70 -24.52 2.15 -2.81
CA LEU A 70 -23.89 2.17 -1.51
C LEU A 70 -22.38 1.91 -1.69
N ALA A 71 -21.55 2.88 -1.33
CA ALA A 71 -20.10 2.81 -1.51
C ALA A 71 -19.41 1.90 -0.49
N GLY A 72 -19.96 1.81 0.72
CA GLY A 72 -19.39 1.05 1.83
C GLY A 72 -19.69 -0.46 1.82
N THR A 73 -20.00 -1.06 0.67
CA THR A 73 -20.34 -2.49 0.56
C THR A 73 -19.23 -3.36 0.00
N SER A 74 -18.12 -2.76 -0.46
CA SER A 74 -16.99 -3.47 -1.06
C SER A 74 -15.69 -2.80 -0.67
N ARG A 75 -14.69 -3.61 -0.32
CA ARG A 75 -13.31 -3.19 -0.06
C ARG A 75 -12.38 -4.40 -0.26
N ASN A 76 -11.48 -4.32 -1.20
CA ASN A 76 -10.58 -5.39 -1.67
C ASN A 76 -10.00 -6.30 -0.56
N GLY A 77 -10.72 -7.37 -0.20
CA GLY A 77 -10.27 -8.38 0.78
C GLY A 77 -10.13 -7.88 2.23
N LEU A 78 -10.57 -6.66 2.52
CA LEU A 78 -10.55 -6.04 3.84
C LEU A 78 -11.99 -5.87 4.36
N VAL A 79 -12.14 -5.57 5.66
CA VAL A 79 -13.44 -5.30 6.28
C VAL A 79 -14.13 -4.10 5.60
N THR A 80 -15.43 -4.21 5.38
CA THR A 80 -16.24 -3.15 4.74
C THR A 80 -16.98 -2.31 5.79
N PRO A 81 -17.38 -1.05 5.50
CA PRO A 81 -18.25 -0.28 6.38
C PRO A 81 -19.54 -0.99 6.76
N ALA A 82 -20.14 -1.73 5.84
CA ALA A 82 -21.33 -2.53 6.11
C ALA A 82 -21.09 -3.65 7.12
N GLU A 83 -19.93 -4.34 7.03
CA GLU A 83 -19.53 -5.38 7.99
C GLU A 83 -19.18 -4.79 9.36
N VAL A 84 -18.47 -3.65 9.39
CA VAL A 84 -18.17 -2.94 10.63
C VAL A 84 -19.47 -2.55 11.36
N ALA A 85 -20.40 -1.94 10.65
CA ALA A 85 -21.66 -1.53 11.27
C ALA A 85 -22.57 -2.71 11.60
N GLY A 86 -22.69 -3.69 10.70
CA GLY A 86 -23.63 -4.80 10.83
C GLY A 86 -23.16 -5.97 11.69
N VAL A 87 -21.83 -6.16 11.83
CA VAL A 87 -21.26 -7.31 12.54
C VAL A 87 -20.50 -6.87 13.80
N GLU A 88 -19.59 -5.87 13.67
CA GLU A 88 -18.86 -5.34 14.82
C GLU A 88 -19.75 -4.47 15.72
N GLY A 89 -20.76 -3.80 15.15
CA GLY A 89 -21.63 -2.87 15.85
C GLY A 89 -20.99 -1.50 16.09
N ALA A 90 -19.97 -1.11 15.34
CA ALA A 90 -19.39 0.22 15.39
C ALA A 90 -20.00 1.11 14.29
N VAL A 91 -20.05 2.42 14.53
CA VAL A 91 -20.31 3.38 13.45
C VAL A 91 -19.13 3.38 12.50
N SER A 92 -19.41 3.24 11.19
CA SER A 92 -18.37 3.26 10.17
C SER A 92 -18.63 4.34 9.13
N ALA A 93 -17.57 4.81 8.49
CA ALA A 93 -17.66 5.79 7.42
C ALA A 93 -16.58 5.57 6.36
N THR A 94 -16.85 6.06 5.15
CA THR A 94 -15.91 6.14 4.04
C THR A 94 -16.19 7.41 3.22
N THR A 95 -15.21 7.83 2.40
CA THR A 95 -15.30 9.07 1.59
C THR A 95 -14.80 8.83 0.18
N ASP A 96 -15.35 9.58 -0.80
CA ASP A 96 -14.85 9.63 -2.18
C ASP A 96 -13.62 10.52 -2.36
N THR A 97 -13.15 11.13 -1.28
CA THR A 97 -12.02 12.07 -1.29
C THR A 97 -12.19 13.28 -2.22
N GLY A 98 -13.44 13.66 -2.48
CA GLY A 98 -13.78 14.87 -3.22
C GLY A 98 -13.97 14.68 -4.73
N HIS A 99 -14.01 13.44 -5.25
CA HIS A 99 -14.22 13.18 -6.67
C HIS A 99 -14.95 11.85 -6.92
N ALA A 100 -15.71 11.79 -8.00
CA ALA A 100 -16.49 10.61 -8.37
C ALA A 100 -15.72 9.60 -9.25
N ASN A 101 -14.53 9.94 -9.71
CA ASN A 101 -13.72 9.05 -10.56
C ASN A 101 -13.42 7.75 -9.85
N THR A 102 -13.26 6.70 -10.63
CA THR A 102 -12.93 5.38 -10.08
C THR A 102 -11.48 5.31 -9.57
N THR A 103 -11.21 4.33 -8.75
CA THR A 103 -9.93 4.05 -8.08
C THR A 103 -8.67 4.11 -8.97
N ASN A 104 -8.81 3.92 -10.27
CA ASN A 104 -7.68 3.85 -11.21
C ASN A 104 -7.52 5.13 -12.07
N GLY A 105 -8.33 6.16 -11.85
CA GLY A 105 -8.33 7.35 -12.69
C GLY A 105 -7.84 8.61 -11.99
N GLY A 106 -6.62 9.09 -12.32
CA GLY A 106 -6.03 10.33 -11.82
C GLY A 106 -6.46 11.60 -12.54
N SER A 107 -7.38 11.51 -13.53
CA SER A 107 -7.82 12.64 -14.36
C SER A 107 -8.41 13.81 -13.57
N PHE A 108 -9.00 13.56 -12.40
CA PHE A 108 -9.57 14.60 -11.53
C PHE A 108 -8.50 15.59 -11.04
N ALA A 109 -7.27 15.15 -10.95
CA ALA A 109 -6.16 15.88 -10.37
C ALA A 109 -5.51 16.91 -11.31
N MET A 110 -5.99 16.99 -12.57
CA MET A 110 -5.53 17.93 -13.61
C MET A 110 -6.70 18.78 -14.11
N LEU A 111 -6.55 20.10 -14.14
CA LEU A 111 -7.54 21.04 -14.69
C LEU A 111 -7.62 20.94 -16.23
N PRO A 112 -8.69 21.41 -16.88
CA PRO A 112 -8.87 21.35 -18.33
C PRO A 112 -7.72 21.97 -19.15
N ASP A 113 -7.02 22.96 -18.61
CA ASP A 113 -5.87 23.61 -19.23
C ASP A 113 -4.53 22.86 -19.03
N GLY A 114 -4.56 21.70 -18.35
CA GLY A 114 -3.41 20.87 -18.05
C GLY A 114 -2.65 21.28 -16.79
N SER A 115 -3.10 22.28 -16.04
CA SER A 115 -2.52 22.65 -14.76
C SER A 115 -3.03 21.74 -13.61
N ILE A 116 -2.38 21.84 -12.46
CA ILE A 116 -2.70 21.00 -11.29
C ILE A 116 -4.00 21.48 -10.63
N ASN A 117 -4.93 20.56 -10.37
CA ASN A 117 -6.13 20.82 -9.60
C ASN A 117 -5.84 20.82 -8.10
N THR A 118 -5.32 21.93 -7.57
CA THR A 118 -4.92 22.05 -6.16
C THR A 118 -6.08 21.85 -5.18
N THR A 119 -7.32 22.18 -5.58
CA THR A 119 -8.53 21.96 -4.77
C THR A 119 -8.76 20.47 -4.52
N LEU A 120 -8.82 19.67 -5.59
CA LEU A 120 -9.06 18.24 -5.45
C LEU A 120 -7.83 17.49 -4.91
N TRP A 121 -6.62 17.98 -5.13
CA TRP A 121 -5.44 17.46 -4.42
C TRP A 121 -5.53 17.66 -2.91
N ASN A 122 -6.01 18.82 -2.44
CA ASN A 122 -6.21 19.06 -1.02
C ASN A 122 -7.30 18.16 -0.43
N ASP A 123 -8.41 17.97 -1.16
CA ASP A 123 -9.47 17.05 -0.76
C ASP A 123 -8.97 15.61 -0.69
N PHE A 124 -8.26 15.13 -1.71
CA PHE A 124 -7.69 13.79 -1.76
C PHE A 124 -6.60 13.55 -0.70
N SER A 125 -5.72 14.53 -0.50
CA SER A 125 -4.59 14.38 0.42
C SER A 125 -5.01 14.38 1.89
N GLN A 126 -5.91 15.29 2.28
CA GLN A 126 -6.13 15.55 3.71
C GLN A 126 -7.53 16.05 4.11
N ARG A 127 -8.13 17.01 3.38
CA ARG A 127 -9.36 17.67 3.84
C ARG A 127 -10.52 16.67 3.99
N SER A 128 -10.71 15.77 3.04
CA SER A 128 -11.78 14.77 3.10
C SER A 128 -11.68 13.86 4.34
N LEU A 129 -10.47 13.56 4.81
CA LEU A 129 -10.24 12.70 5.95
C LEU A 129 -10.73 13.35 7.25
N HIS A 130 -10.38 14.61 7.42
CA HIS A 130 -10.81 15.42 8.58
C HIS A 130 -12.32 15.68 8.56
N GLU A 131 -12.88 16.09 7.41
CA GLU A 131 -14.31 16.28 7.27
C GLU A 131 -15.09 14.99 7.56
N MET A 132 -14.61 13.85 7.10
CA MET A 132 -15.21 12.56 7.42
C MET A 132 -15.21 12.29 8.93
N ALA A 133 -14.11 12.53 9.63
CA ALA A 133 -14.03 12.35 11.08
C ALA A 133 -15.00 13.28 11.81
N VAL A 134 -14.99 14.58 11.50
CA VAL A 134 -15.84 15.60 12.15
C VAL A 134 -17.32 15.32 11.91
N LYS A 135 -17.73 15.06 10.66
CA LYS A 135 -19.14 14.82 10.30
C LYS A 135 -19.65 13.50 10.89
N THR A 136 -18.83 12.44 10.89
CA THR A 136 -19.21 11.15 11.49
C THR A 136 -19.42 11.29 13.00
N LYS A 137 -18.53 12.01 13.71
CA LYS A 137 -18.71 12.28 15.14
C LYS A 137 -19.98 13.09 15.42
N ALA A 138 -20.24 14.14 14.63
CA ALA A 138 -21.45 14.96 14.79
C ALA A 138 -22.74 14.14 14.54
N LEU A 139 -22.78 13.30 13.50
CA LEU A 139 -23.89 12.40 13.24
C LEU A 139 -24.07 11.36 14.35
N THR A 140 -22.99 10.80 14.86
CA THR A 140 -23.03 9.85 15.98
C THR A 140 -23.69 10.49 17.22
N LEU A 141 -23.26 11.70 17.58
CA LEU A 141 -23.86 12.44 18.69
C LEU A 141 -25.34 12.72 18.45
N ALA A 142 -25.72 13.15 17.26
CA ALA A 142 -27.11 13.46 16.91
C ALA A 142 -28.00 12.21 16.91
N TYR A 143 -27.51 11.07 16.40
CA TYR A 143 -28.30 9.85 16.26
C TYR A 143 -28.46 9.09 17.58
N TYR A 144 -27.40 8.99 18.41
CA TYR A 144 -27.43 8.23 19.67
C TYR A 144 -27.67 9.11 20.92
N GLY A 145 -27.68 10.44 20.80
CA GLY A 145 -27.78 11.36 21.93
C GLY A 145 -26.53 11.41 22.82
N ARG A 146 -25.46 10.75 22.40
CA ARG A 146 -24.16 10.70 23.13
C ARG A 146 -23.00 10.50 22.16
N ALA A 147 -21.82 10.99 22.54
CA ALA A 147 -20.61 10.79 21.75
C ALA A 147 -20.09 9.34 21.84
N GLN A 148 -19.28 8.94 20.88
CA GLN A 148 -18.51 7.71 20.93
C GLN A 148 -17.53 7.71 22.12
N ARG A 149 -17.24 6.52 22.63
CA ARG A 149 -16.21 6.36 23.64
C ARG A 149 -14.81 6.31 23.05
N TYR A 150 -14.68 5.65 21.88
CA TYR A 150 -13.43 5.51 21.16
C TYR A 150 -13.64 5.71 19.67
N ALA A 151 -12.63 6.26 19.00
CA ALA A 151 -12.60 6.49 17.58
C ALA A 151 -11.35 5.85 16.95
N TYR A 152 -11.55 4.98 15.95
CA TYR A 152 -10.49 4.27 15.25
C TYR A 152 -10.52 4.58 13.76
N PHE A 153 -9.33 4.67 13.16
CA PHE A 153 -9.13 4.71 11.74
C PHE A 153 -8.36 3.46 11.30
N ASP A 154 -8.88 2.74 10.31
CA ASP A 154 -8.23 1.58 9.69
C ASP A 154 -8.07 1.84 8.19
N GLY A 155 -6.82 1.88 7.71
CA GLY A 155 -6.51 2.15 6.33
C GLY A 155 -5.36 1.28 5.80
N PHE A 156 -5.50 0.84 4.55
CA PHE A 156 -4.51 0.04 3.84
C PHE A 156 -4.10 0.76 2.54
N SER A 157 -2.84 0.66 2.09
CA SER A 157 -2.39 1.30 0.85
C SER A 157 -2.48 2.83 0.94
N THR A 158 -3.21 3.48 0.03
CA THR A 158 -3.60 4.89 0.17
C THR A 158 -4.23 5.16 1.54
N GLY A 159 -5.06 4.23 2.05
CA GLY A 159 -5.64 4.32 3.40
C GLY A 159 -4.60 4.29 4.50
N GLY A 160 -3.53 3.52 4.35
CA GLY A 160 -2.37 3.55 5.26
C GLY A 160 -1.68 4.91 5.26
N ARG A 161 -1.51 5.54 4.09
CA ARG A 161 -1.05 6.93 3.97
C ARG A 161 -2.04 7.90 4.64
N GLN A 162 -3.33 7.71 4.43
CA GLN A 162 -4.38 8.53 5.06
C GLN A 162 -4.29 8.47 6.59
N GLY A 163 -4.09 7.28 7.16
CA GLY A 163 -3.87 7.13 8.61
C GLY A 163 -2.66 7.91 9.12
N HIS A 164 -1.56 7.92 8.36
CA HIS A 164 -0.39 8.74 8.71
C HIS A 164 -0.62 10.24 8.50
N LYS A 165 -1.40 10.63 7.48
CA LYS A 165 -1.79 12.03 7.30
C LYS A 165 -2.62 12.53 8.50
N LEU A 166 -3.56 11.72 8.98
CA LEU A 166 -4.33 12.01 10.19
C LEU A 166 -3.41 12.13 11.40
N ALA A 167 -2.47 11.20 11.57
CA ALA A 167 -1.50 11.25 12.67
C ALA A 167 -0.62 12.52 12.65
N GLN A 168 -0.23 13.00 11.46
CA GLN A 168 0.64 14.16 11.27
C GLN A 168 -0.10 15.50 11.39
N VAL A 169 -1.33 15.59 10.85
CA VAL A 169 -2.04 16.86 10.65
C VAL A 169 -3.25 17.00 11.58
N TYR A 170 -3.99 15.92 11.82
CA TYR A 170 -5.25 15.90 12.58
C TYR A 170 -5.24 14.83 13.70
N PRO A 171 -4.22 14.82 14.58
CA PRO A 171 -4.08 13.76 15.59
C PRO A 171 -5.25 13.69 16.59
N GLU A 172 -6.07 14.75 16.67
CA GLU A 172 -7.29 14.83 17.49
C GLU A 172 -8.47 14.01 16.97
N ASP A 173 -8.40 13.53 15.71
CA ASP A 173 -9.54 12.87 15.09
C ASP A 173 -9.77 11.44 15.59
N TYR A 174 -8.70 10.72 15.95
CA TYR A 174 -8.80 9.31 16.32
C TYR A 174 -7.95 8.98 17.54
N ASP A 175 -8.41 8.02 18.35
CA ASP A 175 -7.70 7.48 19.50
C ASP A 175 -6.73 6.36 19.11
N GLY A 176 -7.05 5.65 18.03
CA GLY A 176 -6.23 4.59 17.48
C GLY A 176 -6.22 4.58 15.96
N ILE A 177 -5.04 4.32 15.37
CA ILE A 177 -4.84 4.24 13.92
C ILE A 177 -4.19 2.90 13.58
N LEU A 178 -4.83 2.13 12.70
CA LEU A 178 -4.24 0.97 12.03
C LEU A 178 -3.87 1.36 10.59
N ALA A 179 -2.60 1.22 10.22
CA ALA A 179 -2.10 1.62 8.91
C ALA A 179 -1.33 0.48 8.23
N GLY A 180 -1.94 -0.14 7.24
CA GLY A 180 -1.32 -1.21 6.45
C GLY A 180 -0.69 -0.71 5.16
N ALA A 181 0.50 -1.22 4.83
CA ALA A 181 1.24 -0.96 3.60
C ALA A 181 1.11 0.49 3.10
N PRO A 182 1.48 1.50 3.91
CA PRO A 182 1.16 2.89 3.63
C PRO A 182 1.88 3.42 2.40
N ALA A 183 1.13 4.13 1.56
CA ALA A 183 1.61 4.77 0.34
C ALA A 183 2.37 6.08 0.64
N PHE A 184 3.46 5.97 1.42
CA PHE A 184 4.34 7.09 1.73
C PHE A 184 5.16 7.54 0.53
N ASN A 185 5.60 8.82 0.56
CA ASN A 185 6.43 9.37 -0.51
C ASN A 185 5.78 9.16 -1.87
N TRP A 186 4.48 9.45 -1.95
CA TRP A 186 3.58 9.19 -3.07
C TRP A 186 4.23 9.46 -4.44
N THR A 187 4.84 10.65 -4.61
CA THR A 187 5.48 11.02 -5.87
C THR A 187 6.75 10.23 -6.17
N ARG A 188 7.45 9.70 -5.16
CA ARG A 188 8.65 8.89 -5.38
C ARG A 188 8.32 7.44 -5.67
N PHE A 189 7.50 6.82 -4.83
CA PHE A 189 7.27 5.38 -4.98
C PHE A 189 6.41 5.07 -6.21
N ILE A 190 5.38 5.88 -6.50
CA ILE A 190 4.54 5.63 -7.67
C ILE A 190 5.29 5.93 -8.97
N THR A 191 6.14 6.95 -9.01
CA THR A 191 7.07 7.15 -10.13
C THR A 191 8.00 5.94 -10.27
N GLY A 192 8.49 5.40 -9.15
CA GLY A 192 9.26 4.15 -9.11
C GLY A 192 8.50 2.91 -9.59
N GLU A 193 7.17 2.84 -9.42
CA GLU A 193 6.33 1.76 -9.97
C GLU A 193 6.31 1.72 -11.51
N LEU A 194 6.59 2.84 -12.19
CA LEU A 194 6.74 2.86 -13.64
C LEU A 194 8.12 2.35 -14.11
N TYR A 195 9.11 2.33 -13.22
CA TYR A 195 10.48 1.95 -13.57
C TYR A 195 10.60 0.56 -14.22
N PRO A 196 9.91 -0.51 -13.76
CA PRO A 196 9.94 -1.81 -14.42
C PRO A 196 9.55 -1.74 -15.90
N GLN A 197 8.57 -0.91 -16.24
CA GLN A 197 8.15 -0.72 -17.62
C GLN A 197 9.18 0.07 -18.43
N VAL A 198 9.80 1.10 -17.85
CA VAL A 198 10.88 1.86 -18.49
C VAL A 198 12.09 0.95 -18.74
N VAL A 199 12.45 0.06 -17.80
CA VAL A 199 13.48 -0.98 -18.00
C VAL A 199 13.17 -1.84 -19.24
N GLN A 200 11.94 -2.33 -19.37
CA GLN A 200 11.56 -3.13 -20.53
C GLN A 200 11.61 -2.33 -21.84
N GLN A 201 11.19 -1.06 -21.83
CA GLN A 201 11.27 -0.20 -23.01
C GLN A 201 12.72 0.09 -23.42
N ARG A 202 13.62 0.31 -22.48
CA ARG A 202 15.02 0.71 -22.77
C ARG A 202 15.94 -0.47 -23.01
N ASP A 203 15.88 -1.47 -22.15
CA ASP A 203 16.84 -2.57 -22.16
C ASP A 203 16.37 -3.77 -23.01
N LEU A 204 15.06 -3.94 -23.18
CA LEU A 204 14.45 -5.05 -23.90
C LEU A 204 13.74 -4.60 -25.20
N ALA A 205 14.03 -3.39 -25.67
CA ALA A 205 13.43 -2.80 -26.88
C ALA A 205 11.87 -2.85 -26.88
N GLY A 206 11.25 -2.74 -25.71
CA GLY A 206 9.80 -2.78 -25.53
C GLY A 206 9.19 -4.19 -25.57
N VAL A 207 10.01 -5.22 -25.61
CA VAL A 207 9.54 -6.62 -25.48
C VAL A 207 9.34 -6.93 -24.00
N ASN A 208 8.10 -7.19 -23.62
CA ASN A 208 7.78 -7.49 -22.21
C ASN A 208 8.31 -8.88 -21.80
N LEU A 209 8.78 -8.96 -20.55
CA LEU A 209 9.00 -10.24 -19.89
C LEU A 209 7.65 -10.96 -19.73
N THR A 210 7.61 -12.25 -20.03
CA THR A 210 6.42 -13.05 -19.84
C THR A 210 6.22 -13.41 -18.37
N SER A 211 4.98 -13.66 -17.95
CA SER A 211 4.67 -14.14 -16.60
C SER A 211 5.44 -15.43 -16.25
N ALA A 212 5.67 -16.30 -17.24
CA ALA A 212 6.46 -17.52 -17.05
C ALA A 212 7.94 -17.21 -16.77
N GLN A 213 8.53 -16.22 -17.43
CA GLN A 213 9.91 -15.78 -17.18
C GLN A 213 10.03 -15.09 -15.80
N LEU A 214 9.11 -14.18 -15.48
CA LEU A 214 9.07 -13.52 -14.18
C LEU A 214 8.91 -14.55 -13.05
N GLY A 215 7.98 -15.49 -13.19
CA GLY A 215 7.74 -16.56 -12.23
C GLY A 215 8.93 -17.51 -12.07
N LEU A 216 9.58 -17.91 -13.17
CA LEU A 216 10.77 -18.76 -13.13
C LEU A 216 11.87 -18.13 -12.26
N VAL A 217 12.20 -16.86 -12.54
CA VAL A 217 13.31 -16.18 -11.85
C VAL A 217 12.96 -15.86 -10.40
N SER A 218 11.71 -15.44 -10.11
CA SER A 218 11.29 -15.19 -8.74
C SER A 218 11.23 -16.46 -7.89
N ASN A 219 10.79 -17.59 -8.46
CA ASN A 219 10.80 -18.87 -7.77
C ASN A 219 12.22 -19.40 -7.53
N ALA A 220 13.17 -19.15 -8.43
CA ALA A 220 14.58 -19.46 -8.21
C ALA A 220 15.16 -18.63 -7.05
N ALA A 221 14.79 -17.34 -6.94
CA ALA A 221 15.16 -16.52 -5.80
C ALA A 221 14.56 -17.03 -4.48
N ILE A 222 13.27 -17.47 -4.50
CA ILE A 222 12.65 -18.11 -3.33
C ILE A 222 13.47 -19.32 -2.90
N ASN A 223 13.71 -20.25 -3.82
CA ASN A 223 14.44 -21.48 -3.52
C ASN A 223 15.88 -21.22 -2.97
N ALA A 224 16.51 -20.14 -3.41
CA ALA A 224 17.84 -19.76 -2.93
C ALA A 224 17.82 -19.12 -1.53
N CYS A 225 16.71 -18.51 -1.09
CA CYS A 225 16.67 -17.64 0.08
C CYS A 225 15.61 -18.01 1.13
N ASP A 226 14.87 -19.11 0.97
CA ASP A 226 13.75 -19.47 1.84
C ASP A 226 14.08 -20.53 2.90
N VAL A 227 15.35 -20.93 3.02
CA VAL A 227 15.77 -22.02 3.90
C VAL A 227 15.85 -21.58 5.35
N VAL A 228 15.12 -22.27 6.23
CA VAL A 228 15.17 -22.12 7.68
C VAL A 228 15.30 -23.49 8.31
N GLY A 229 16.28 -23.67 9.22
CA GLY A 229 16.49 -24.97 9.86
C GLY A 229 16.73 -26.12 8.88
N GLY A 230 17.29 -25.84 7.69
CA GLY A 230 17.54 -26.83 6.63
C GLY A 230 16.29 -27.18 5.79
N GLN A 231 15.17 -26.49 5.94
CA GLN A 231 13.93 -26.74 5.20
C GLN A 231 13.51 -25.51 4.40
N HIS A 232 12.99 -25.73 3.18
CA HIS A 232 12.38 -24.69 2.35
C HIS A 232 10.99 -24.32 2.88
N LEU A 233 10.72 -23.01 2.98
CA LEU A 233 9.41 -22.48 3.42
C LEU A 233 8.48 -22.19 2.25
N GLY A 234 9.00 -22.06 1.03
CA GLY A 234 8.25 -21.64 -0.16
C GLY A 234 8.03 -20.13 -0.26
N TYR A 235 8.54 -19.35 0.69
CA TYR A 235 8.58 -17.88 0.66
C TYR A 235 9.82 -17.39 1.41
N ILE A 236 10.34 -16.22 1.04
CA ILE A 236 11.55 -15.65 1.66
C ILE A 236 11.19 -15.03 3.03
N PRO A 237 11.68 -15.56 4.14
CA PRO A 237 11.35 -15.07 5.48
C PRO A 237 12.04 -13.76 5.84
N ASP A 238 13.23 -13.51 5.27
CA ASP A 238 14.02 -12.29 5.46
C ASP A 238 14.64 -11.83 4.13
N PRO A 239 13.95 -11.01 3.34
CA PRO A 239 14.48 -10.50 2.07
C PRO A 239 15.75 -9.65 2.23
N THR A 240 16.04 -9.13 3.43
CA THR A 240 17.25 -8.33 3.68
C THR A 240 18.53 -9.12 3.44
N GLN A 241 18.46 -10.45 3.56
CA GLN A 241 19.62 -11.37 3.42
C GLN A 241 19.70 -12.02 2.03
N CYS A 242 18.69 -11.84 1.17
CA CYS A 242 18.64 -12.49 -0.11
C CYS A 242 19.48 -11.75 -1.16
N THR A 243 20.60 -12.35 -1.57
CA THR A 243 21.52 -11.81 -2.59
C THR A 243 21.49 -12.61 -3.90
N TYR A 244 20.40 -13.36 -4.15
CA TYR A 244 20.23 -14.13 -5.38
C TYR A 244 20.42 -13.27 -6.63
N ASP A 245 21.23 -13.76 -7.58
CA ASP A 245 21.57 -13.09 -8.84
C ASP A 245 21.21 -13.98 -10.03
N PRO A 246 20.13 -13.71 -10.78
CA PRO A 246 19.71 -14.52 -11.92
C PRO A 246 20.74 -14.50 -13.06
N THR A 247 21.64 -13.52 -13.13
CA THR A 247 22.71 -13.48 -14.15
C THR A 247 23.78 -14.56 -13.94
N LYS A 248 23.77 -15.22 -12.79
CA LYS A 248 24.70 -16.28 -12.38
C LYS A 248 24.03 -17.66 -12.30
N ASP A 249 22.70 -17.72 -12.39
CA ASP A 249 21.97 -18.97 -12.25
C ASP A 249 21.79 -19.65 -13.61
N LEU A 250 22.59 -20.68 -13.87
CA LEU A 250 22.57 -21.43 -15.12
C LEU A 250 21.21 -22.14 -15.36
N ALA A 251 20.44 -22.44 -14.29
CA ALA A 251 19.16 -23.11 -14.40
C ALA A 251 18.02 -22.19 -14.89
N VAL A 252 18.17 -20.87 -14.78
CA VAL A 252 17.22 -19.90 -15.30
C VAL A 252 17.67 -19.31 -16.64
N LEU A 253 18.99 -19.25 -16.89
CA LEU A 253 19.55 -18.71 -18.12
C LEU A 253 19.33 -19.65 -19.30
N CYS A 254 18.95 -19.06 -20.47
CA CYS A 254 18.85 -19.81 -21.73
C CYS A 254 20.22 -20.36 -22.16
N ALA A 255 20.22 -21.48 -22.85
CA ALA A 255 21.44 -22.07 -23.41
C ALA A 255 22.24 -21.09 -24.30
N ALA A 256 21.57 -20.26 -25.09
CA ALA A 256 22.19 -19.21 -25.90
C ALA A 256 22.86 -18.09 -25.08
N SER A 257 22.56 -18.01 -23.79
CA SER A 257 23.16 -17.08 -22.81
C SER A 257 24.15 -17.78 -21.86
N GLY A 258 24.59 -18.96 -22.21
CA GLY A 258 25.53 -19.74 -21.40
C GLY A 258 24.88 -20.53 -20.25
N GLY A 259 23.56 -20.59 -20.17
CA GLY A 259 22.82 -21.38 -19.19
C GLY A 259 22.54 -22.81 -19.65
N THR A 260 21.73 -23.51 -18.86
CA THR A 260 21.29 -24.89 -19.14
C THR A 260 19.79 -25.00 -19.41
N ASN A 261 19.04 -23.91 -19.29
CA ASN A 261 17.60 -23.92 -19.47
C ASN A 261 17.22 -23.88 -20.96
N ALA A 262 16.54 -24.94 -21.43
CA ALA A 262 16.05 -25.06 -22.80
C ALA A 262 14.54 -24.82 -22.92
N THR A 263 13.86 -24.38 -21.85
CA THR A 263 12.41 -24.13 -21.90
C THR A 263 12.10 -22.73 -22.46
N ALA A 264 10.86 -22.52 -22.91
CA ALA A 264 10.40 -21.22 -23.41
C ALA A 264 10.37 -20.13 -22.33
N SER A 265 10.46 -20.49 -21.05
CA SER A 265 10.51 -19.55 -19.92
C SER A 265 11.92 -19.14 -19.52
N CYS A 266 12.96 -19.68 -20.16
CA CYS A 266 14.33 -19.25 -19.86
C CYS A 266 14.52 -17.75 -20.12
N VAL A 267 15.49 -17.14 -19.44
CA VAL A 267 15.82 -15.72 -19.63
C VAL A 267 17.22 -15.56 -20.24
N SER A 268 17.37 -14.55 -21.08
CA SER A 268 18.70 -14.13 -21.54
C SER A 268 19.44 -13.38 -20.43
N THR A 269 20.76 -13.22 -20.56
CA THR A 269 21.55 -12.41 -19.61
C THR A 269 21.00 -10.96 -19.50
N VAL A 270 20.52 -10.39 -20.63
CA VAL A 270 19.94 -9.04 -20.64
C VAL A 270 18.63 -9.02 -19.85
N GLN A 271 17.76 -10.00 -20.04
CA GLN A 271 16.51 -10.14 -19.28
C GLN A 271 16.76 -10.38 -17.79
N ALA A 272 17.74 -11.21 -17.43
CA ALA A 272 18.14 -11.43 -16.05
C ALA A 272 18.67 -10.14 -15.38
N THR A 273 19.45 -9.34 -16.12
CA THR A 273 19.89 -8.02 -15.67
C THR A 273 18.72 -7.06 -15.49
N ALA A 274 17.76 -7.06 -16.41
CA ALA A 274 16.54 -6.25 -16.29
C ALA A 274 15.74 -6.61 -15.02
N ILE A 275 15.63 -7.89 -14.68
CA ILE A 275 14.98 -8.34 -13.44
C ILE A 275 15.77 -7.85 -12.20
N ASN A 276 17.11 -7.89 -12.21
CA ASN A 276 17.92 -7.32 -11.13
C ASN A 276 17.67 -5.81 -10.96
N LYS A 277 17.50 -5.05 -12.06
CA LYS A 277 17.14 -3.63 -12.00
C LYS A 277 15.78 -3.42 -11.35
N ILE A 278 14.78 -4.25 -11.69
CA ILE A 278 13.42 -4.18 -11.13
C ILE A 278 13.45 -4.45 -9.62
N TRP A 279 14.21 -5.41 -9.15
CA TRP A 279 14.38 -5.71 -7.73
C TRP A 279 15.18 -4.64 -6.98
N TYR A 280 16.18 -4.04 -7.63
CA TYR A 280 16.97 -2.97 -7.00
C TYR A 280 16.15 -1.68 -6.86
N GLY A 281 15.36 -1.36 -7.89
CA GLY A 281 14.53 -0.16 -7.95
C GLY A 281 15.10 0.93 -8.84
N GLN A 282 14.38 2.06 -8.87
CA GLN A 282 14.66 3.17 -9.76
C GLN A 282 16.04 3.78 -9.51
N THR A 283 16.82 3.94 -10.59
CA THR A 283 18.08 4.71 -10.63
C THR A 283 18.03 5.81 -11.68
N ASN A 284 18.94 6.78 -11.60
CA ASN A 284 18.99 7.91 -12.54
C ASN A 284 19.32 7.51 -13.98
N ASP A 285 20.07 6.42 -14.15
CA ASP A 285 20.69 6.03 -15.42
C ASP A 285 20.43 4.56 -15.79
N GLY A 286 19.61 3.86 -15.01
CA GLY A 286 19.34 2.43 -15.21
C GLY A 286 20.49 1.53 -14.77
N SER A 287 21.46 2.02 -14.03
CA SER A 287 22.50 1.19 -13.42
C SER A 287 21.92 0.30 -12.31
N VAL A 288 22.58 -0.84 -12.06
CA VAL A 288 22.24 -1.75 -10.96
C VAL A 288 23.53 -2.37 -10.42
N PRO A 289 23.76 -2.38 -9.10
CA PRO A 289 24.88 -3.09 -8.51
C PRO A 289 24.69 -4.60 -8.59
N ILE A 290 25.78 -5.36 -8.37
CA ILE A 290 25.65 -6.80 -8.16
C ILE A 290 24.95 -7.06 -6.81
N PRO A 291 24.01 -8.02 -6.74
CA PRO A 291 23.20 -8.24 -5.53
C PRO A 291 24.01 -8.57 -4.27
N ALA A 292 25.20 -9.15 -4.41
CA ALA A 292 26.08 -9.42 -3.29
C ALA A 292 26.69 -8.15 -2.64
N ALA A 293 26.79 -7.05 -3.41
CA ALA A 293 27.27 -5.76 -2.90
C ALA A 293 26.11 -4.90 -2.36
N ASP A 294 24.98 -4.89 -3.07
CA ASP A 294 23.77 -4.19 -2.67
C ASP A 294 22.53 -4.89 -3.29
N ASN A 295 21.75 -5.52 -2.46
CA ASN A 295 20.55 -6.25 -2.90
C ASN A 295 19.29 -5.38 -3.02
N GLY A 296 19.38 -4.06 -2.87
CA GLY A 296 18.27 -3.12 -2.94
C GLY A 296 17.45 -3.01 -1.65
N PHE A 297 17.91 -3.63 -0.55
CA PHE A 297 17.20 -3.57 0.74
C PHE A 297 17.84 -2.56 1.72
N ALA A 298 18.57 -1.57 1.23
CA ALA A 298 19.11 -0.50 2.06
C ALA A 298 17.97 0.27 2.76
N VAL A 299 18.21 0.71 4.00
CA VAL A 299 17.22 1.49 4.77
C VAL A 299 16.97 2.86 4.17
N SER A 300 17.96 3.42 3.50
CA SER A 300 17.87 4.68 2.74
C SER A 300 18.44 4.48 1.35
N PRO A 301 17.82 5.04 0.30
CA PRO A 301 18.40 5.03 -1.03
C PRO A 301 19.82 5.62 -1.00
N THR A 302 20.76 4.96 -1.66
CA THR A 302 22.17 5.35 -1.69
C THR A 302 22.64 5.59 -3.13
N GLY A 303 23.64 6.45 -3.29
CA GLY A 303 24.26 6.71 -4.60
C GLY A 303 23.25 7.19 -5.63
N ASN A 304 23.03 6.38 -6.68
CA ASN A 304 22.20 6.70 -7.83
C ASN A 304 20.72 6.23 -7.69
N GLN A 305 20.40 5.48 -6.61
CA GLN A 305 19.06 4.96 -6.37
C GLN A 305 18.09 6.09 -5.98
N ARG A 306 16.94 6.14 -6.64
CA ARG A 306 15.88 7.13 -6.40
C ARG A 306 14.77 6.60 -5.52
N TRP A 307 14.41 5.33 -5.71
CA TRP A 307 13.44 4.61 -4.91
C TRP A 307 13.71 3.12 -4.95
N TYR A 308 13.13 2.40 -4.01
CA TYR A 308 13.26 0.96 -3.85
C TYR A 308 12.51 0.18 -4.92
N GLY A 309 13.00 -1.02 -5.22
CA GLY A 309 12.29 -2.02 -6.00
C GLY A 309 11.53 -3.02 -5.14
N LEU A 310 10.81 -3.92 -5.80
CA LEU A 310 10.15 -5.04 -5.15
C LEU A 310 11.18 -6.01 -4.60
N THR A 311 10.86 -6.67 -3.49
CA THR A 311 11.76 -7.66 -2.88
C THR A 311 11.89 -8.91 -3.75
N ARG A 312 13.03 -9.60 -3.68
CA ARG A 312 13.24 -10.88 -4.36
C ARG A 312 12.20 -11.91 -3.94
N GLY A 313 11.74 -12.73 -4.87
CA GLY A 313 10.71 -13.74 -4.63
C GLY A 313 9.26 -13.22 -4.69
N THR A 314 9.06 -11.90 -4.79
CA THR A 314 7.75 -11.28 -4.99
C THR A 314 7.24 -11.56 -6.41
N ASP A 315 5.91 -11.67 -6.58
CA ASP A 315 5.29 -11.70 -7.90
C ASP A 315 5.46 -10.33 -8.58
N LEU A 316 6.16 -10.32 -9.72
CA LEU A 316 6.50 -9.11 -10.45
C LEU A 316 5.43 -8.70 -11.48
N ASN A 317 4.39 -9.53 -11.71
CA ASN A 317 3.43 -9.30 -12.79
C ASN A 317 2.66 -7.98 -12.67
N ALA A 318 2.43 -7.50 -11.46
CA ALA A 318 1.70 -6.25 -11.25
C ALA A 318 2.41 -5.01 -11.83
N LEU A 319 3.75 -4.95 -11.73
CA LEU A 319 4.55 -3.80 -12.19
C LEU A 319 5.36 -4.09 -13.46
N ALA A 320 5.80 -5.33 -13.66
CA ALA A 320 6.64 -5.74 -14.80
C ALA A 320 5.88 -6.59 -15.83
N GLY A 321 4.57 -6.72 -15.72
CA GLY A 321 3.72 -7.43 -16.70
C GLY A 321 3.55 -6.66 -18.01
N ALA A 322 2.53 -7.05 -18.79
CA ALA A 322 2.30 -6.52 -20.15
C ALA A 322 1.96 -5.02 -20.20
N ASN A 323 1.38 -4.48 -19.14
CA ASN A 323 0.96 -3.09 -19.06
C ASN A 323 1.46 -2.44 -17.76
N PRO A 324 1.71 -1.12 -17.76
CA PRO A 324 2.06 -0.41 -16.54
C PRO A 324 0.87 -0.38 -15.56
N PHE A 325 1.17 -0.32 -14.29
CA PHE A 325 0.18 -0.02 -13.27
C PHE A 325 -0.42 1.38 -13.56
N PRO A 326 -1.75 1.51 -13.70
CA PRO A 326 -2.35 2.75 -14.24
C PRO A 326 -1.96 4.00 -13.43
N ILE A 327 -1.94 3.92 -12.10
CA ILE A 327 -1.62 5.05 -11.22
C ILE A 327 -0.21 5.59 -11.47
N SER A 328 0.75 4.73 -11.85
CA SER A 328 2.13 5.15 -12.08
C SER A 328 2.25 6.06 -13.30
N THR A 329 1.51 5.78 -14.38
CA THR A 329 1.50 6.65 -15.56
C THR A 329 0.75 7.95 -15.30
N ASP A 330 -0.32 7.91 -14.50
CA ASP A 330 -1.08 9.10 -14.13
C ASP A 330 -0.22 10.07 -13.29
N VAL A 331 0.51 9.54 -12.30
CA VAL A 331 1.39 10.37 -11.44
C VAL A 331 2.49 11.02 -12.27
N VAL A 332 3.15 10.28 -13.16
CA VAL A 332 4.19 10.84 -14.05
C VAL A 332 3.62 11.93 -14.97
N ALA A 333 2.39 11.75 -15.46
CA ALA A 333 1.69 12.78 -16.26
C ALA A 333 1.37 14.03 -15.43
N LEU A 334 0.93 13.88 -14.19
CA LEU A 334 0.63 14.97 -13.26
C LEU A 334 1.91 15.72 -12.84
N GLU A 335 2.97 15.02 -12.50
CA GLU A 335 4.28 15.59 -12.17
C GLU A 335 4.87 16.39 -13.35
N SER A 336 4.68 15.86 -14.54
CA SER A 336 5.17 16.50 -15.78
C SER A 336 4.21 17.55 -16.33
N GLN A 337 2.97 17.65 -15.82
CA GLN A 337 1.88 18.45 -16.35
C GLN A 337 1.64 18.17 -17.86
N ASP A 338 1.77 16.89 -18.25
CA ASP A 338 1.61 16.39 -19.61
C ASP A 338 0.74 15.12 -19.60
N ALA A 339 -0.57 15.27 -19.81
CA ALA A 339 -1.53 14.17 -19.85
C ALA A 339 -1.16 13.09 -20.87
N THR A 340 -0.47 13.43 -21.95
CA THR A 340 -0.11 12.48 -23.02
C THR A 340 0.85 11.37 -22.55
N LEU A 341 1.52 11.55 -21.42
CA LEU A 341 2.36 10.52 -20.80
C LEU A 341 1.53 9.37 -20.22
N ALA A 342 0.33 9.64 -19.73
CA ALA A 342 -0.56 8.64 -19.16
C ALA A 342 -1.12 7.66 -20.21
N GLN A 343 -1.84 6.65 -19.72
CA GLN A 343 -2.62 5.74 -20.56
C GLN A 343 -3.86 6.44 -21.12
N PRO A 344 -4.48 5.93 -22.22
CA PRO A 344 -5.62 6.57 -22.89
C PRO A 344 -6.85 6.82 -22.00
N VAL A 345 -6.97 6.12 -20.88
CA VAL A 345 -8.03 6.32 -19.89
C VAL A 345 -7.90 7.63 -19.10
N PHE A 346 -6.73 8.26 -19.14
CA PHE A 346 -6.53 9.59 -18.56
C PHE A 346 -7.11 10.64 -19.51
N ILE A 347 -8.19 11.30 -19.10
CA ILE A 347 -8.96 12.26 -19.91
C ILE A 347 -8.65 13.67 -19.46
N ASN A 348 -8.26 14.53 -20.40
CA ASN A 348 -8.10 15.96 -20.16
C ASN A 348 -8.43 16.75 -21.42
N ALA A 349 -9.10 17.89 -21.27
CA ALA A 349 -9.55 18.73 -22.40
C ALA A 349 -8.40 19.24 -23.29
N LYS A 350 -7.20 19.45 -22.71
CA LYS A 350 -6.01 19.88 -23.46
C LYS A 350 -5.46 18.77 -24.33
N ALA A 351 -5.34 17.56 -23.79
CA ALA A 351 -4.91 16.34 -24.47
C ALA A 351 -5.17 15.13 -23.58
N ASN A 352 -5.66 14.04 -24.14
CA ASN A 352 -5.82 12.77 -23.44
C ASN A 352 -4.48 12.00 -23.33
N GLY A 353 -4.45 11.00 -22.46
CA GLY A 353 -3.36 10.03 -22.38
C GLY A 353 -3.08 9.38 -23.74
N ALA A 354 -1.82 9.22 -24.07
CA ALA A 354 -1.35 8.69 -25.37
C ALA A 354 -0.19 7.69 -25.23
N ASN A 355 0.00 7.15 -24.03
CA ASN A 355 1.09 6.19 -23.73
C ASN A 355 2.50 6.72 -24.05
N ARG A 356 2.72 8.03 -24.04
CA ARG A 356 4.07 8.59 -24.30
C ARG A 356 5.09 8.24 -23.21
N TRP A 357 4.66 7.70 -22.07
CA TRP A 357 5.54 7.11 -21.07
C TRP A 357 6.52 6.09 -21.67
N ARG A 358 6.16 5.40 -22.77
CA ARG A 358 7.04 4.45 -23.48
C ARG A 358 8.31 5.08 -24.04
N GLN A 359 8.33 6.40 -24.18
CA GLN A 359 9.48 7.15 -24.71
C GLN A 359 10.43 7.64 -23.62
N LEU A 360 10.00 7.57 -22.33
CA LEU A 360 10.81 8.03 -21.21
C LEU A 360 12.14 7.28 -21.14
N THR A 361 13.22 8.03 -20.96
CA THR A 361 14.50 7.49 -20.53
C THR A 361 14.53 7.33 -19.00
N TYR A 362 15.56 6.71 -18.47
CA TYR A 362 15.79 6.66 -17.03
C TYR A 362 15.90 8.07 -16.42
N ALA A 363 16.61 8.97 -17.11
CA ALA A 363 16.77 10.36 -16.68
C ALA A 363 15.44 11.13 -16.71
N ASP A 364 14.58 10.91 -17.72
CA ASP A 364 13.26 11.54 -17.79
C ASP A 364 12.37 11.10 -16.63
N LEU A 365 12.38 9.80 -16.30
CA LEU A 365 11.63 9.28 -15.16
C LEU A 365 12.14 9.86 -13.83
N ALA A 366 13.47 9.98 -13.66
CA ALA A 366 14.06 10.62 -12.49
C ALA A 366 13.65 12.10 -12.38
N ALA A 367 13.68 12.84 -13.51
CA ALA A 367 13.26 14.24 -13.57
C ALA A 367 11.77 14.42 -13.25
N ALA A 368 10.90 13.48 -13.63
CA ALA A 368 9.50 13.50 -13.25
C ALA A 368 9.34 13.44 -11.72
N GLY A 369 10.01 12.50 -11.06
CA GLY A 369 10.00 12.40 -9.60
C GLY A 369 10.57 13.66 -8.90
N ASP A 370 11.59 14.31 -9.46
CA ASP A 370 12.10 15.59 -8.94
C ASP A 370 11.06 16.72 -9.06
N LYS A 371 10.31 16.78 -10.16
CA LYS A 371 9.17 17.70 -10.30
C LYS A 371 8.08 17.38 -9.28
N GLY A 372 7.75 16.11 -9.06
CA GLY A 372 6.80 15.68 -8.04
C GLY A 372 7.18 16.15 -6.63
N LEU A 373 8.47 16.13 -6.29
CA LEU A 373 8.96 16.69 -5.03
C LEU A 373 8.82 18.21 -4.97
N ALA A 374 9.12 18.92 -6.05
CA ALA A 374 8.98 20.38 -6.13
C ALA A 374 7.51 20.83 -6.04
N LEU A 375 6.57 19.97 -6.46
CA LEU A 375 5.13 20.24 -6.50
C LEU A 375 4.39 19.85 -5.21
N GLN A 376 5.08 19.48 -4.12
CA GLN A 376 4.43 19.01 -2.90
C GLN A 376 3.39 19.99 -2.34
N THR A 377 3.64 21.30 -2.41
CA THR A 377 2.65 22.31 -1.99
C THR A 377 1.37 22.23 -2.84
N SER A 378 1.51 22.12 -4.17
CA SER A 378 0.37 22.00 -5.09
C SER A 378 -0.37 20.67 -4.95
N PHE A 379 0.33 19.61 -4.55
CA PHE A 379 -0.21 18.29 -4.24
C PHE A 379 -0.63 18.15 -2.75
N ALA A 380 -0.77 19.27 -2.02
CA ALA A 380 -1.17 19.32 -0.61
C ALA A 380 -0.34 18.37 0.28
N ASN A 381 0.98 18.33 0.05
CA ASN A 381 1.94 17.48 0.76
C ASN A 381 1.52 15.99 0.75
N ILE A 382 1.13 15.48 -0.40
CA ILE A 382 0.65 14.11 -0.58
C ILE A 382 1.66 13.05 -0.09
N ASN A 383 2.96 13.35 -0.11
CA ASN A 383 4.00 12.43 0.32
C ASN A 383 3.83 11.94 1.75
N THR A 384 3.19 12.74 2.61
CA THR A 384 2.83 12.31 3.98
C THR A 384 4.03 11.72 4.72
N ASP A 385 5.18 12.34 4.59
CA ASP A 385 6.46 11.81 5.06
C ASP A 385 7.10 12.63 6.20
N ASN A 386 6.30 13.49 6.87
CA ASN A 386 6.74 14.19 8.06
C ASN A 386 7.01 13.20 9.21
N PRO A 387 8.24 13.13 9.75
CA PRO A 387 8.57 12.20 10.83
C PRO A 387 8.18 12.71 12.23
N ASP A 388 7.71 13.95 12.35
CA ASP A 388 7.26 14.48 13.65
C ASP A 388 5.82 14.03 13.94
N LEU A 389 5.68 13.11 14.89
CA LEU A 389 4.42 12.62 15.44
C LEU A 389 4.22 13.06 16.91
N SER A 390 4.87 14.14 17.34
CA SER A 390 4.80 14.64 18.72
C SER A 390 3.37 14.94 19.15
N ARG A 391 2.56 15.57 18.31
CA ARG A 391 1.15 15.87 18.60
C ARG A 391 0.31 14.60 18.82
N LEU A 392 0.55 13.53 18.03
CA LEU A 392 -0.13 12.23 18.21
C LEU A 392 0.28 11.60 19.56
N ARG A 393 1.58 11.59 19.86
CA ARG A 393 2.13 11.09 21.13
C ARG A 393 1.53 11.84 22.32
N ASP A 394 1.56 13.18 22.29
CA ASP A 394 1.18 14.04 23.42
C ASP A 394 -0.33 13.97 23.71
N ARG A 395 -1.13 13.67 22.67
CA ARG A 395 -2.55 13.35 22.84
C ARG A 395 -2.79 11.97 23.49
N GLY A 396 -1.80 11.10 23.51
CA GLY A 396 -1.93 9.74 24.03
C GLY A 396 -2.52 8.72 23.04
N ALA A 397 -2.77 9.11 21.78
CA ALA A 397 -3.27 8.22 20.74
C ALA A 397 -2.25 7.13 20.39
N LYS A 398 -2.73 6.02 19.82
CA LYS A 398 -1.91 4.84 19.47
C LYS A 398 -1.94 4.56 17.99
N MET A 399 -0.82 4.10 17.46
CA MET A 399 -0.72 3.74 16.06
C MET A 399 -0.01 2.39 15.88
N VAL A 400 -0.59 1.55 15.02
CA VAL A 400 0.04 0.31 14.57
C VAL A 400 0.18 0.36 13.05
N MET A 401 1.40 0.17 12.56
CA MET A 401 1.70 -0.02 11.15
C MET A 401 2.04 -1.48 10.88
N TYR A 402 1.64 -2.00 9.71
CA TYR A 402 2.09 -3.30 9.22
C TYR A 402 2.34 -3.24 7.71
N HIS A 403 3.26 -4.08 7.20
CA HIS A 403 3.58 -4.13 5.78
C HIS A 403 4.01 -5.53 5.36
N GLY A 404 3.52 -5.99 4.21
CA GLY A 404 3.94 -7.25 3.59
C GLY A 404 5.34 -7.16 3.01
N MET A 405 6.18 -8.16 3.30
CA MET A 405 7.55 -8.17 2.76
C MET A 405 7.61 -8.71 1.31
N ALA A 406 6.51 -9.23 0.79
CA ALA A 406 6.32 -9.58 -0.62
C ALA A 406 5.18 -8.74 -1.24
N ASP A 407 5.08 -7.48 -0.83
CA ASP A 407 4.13 -6.54 -1.42
C ASP A 407 4.45 -6.33 -2.91
N VAL A 408 3.45 -6.57 -3.76
CA VAL A 408 3.57 -6.56 -5.23
C VAL A 408 3.47 -5.15 -5.83
N LEU A 409 3.17 -4.13 -5.02
CA LEU A 409 3.05 -2.73 -5.43
C LEU A 409 4.00 -1.82 -4.64
N ILE A 410 3.87 -1.78 -3.31
CA ILE A 410 4.60 -0.83 -2.46
C ILE A 410 5.80 -1.51 -1.80
N PRO A 411 7.03 -1.14 -2.13
CA PRO A 411 8.21 -1.68 -1.49
C PRO A 411 8.23 -1.42 0.03
N PRO A 412 8.35 -2.45 0.89
CA PRO A 412 8.32 -2.29 2.35
C PRO A 412 9.46 -1.44 2.90
N GLN A 413 10.55 -1.28 2.15
CA GLN A 413 11.69 -0.44 2.50
C GLN A 413 11.28 1.01 2.74
N GLY A 414 10.28 1.53 2.01
CA GLY A 414 9.73 2.88 2.22
C GLY A 414 9.12 3.05 3.61
N SER A 415 8.39 2.04 4.10
CA SER A 415 7.81 2.04 5.45
C SER A 415 8.88 1.92 6.54
N ILE A 416 9.90 1.08 6.32
CA ILE A 416 11.05 0.94 7.22
C ILE A 416 11.80 2.27 7.32
N ASN A 417 12.07 2.93 6.19
CA ASN A 417 12.71 4.23 6.14
C ASN A 417 11.92 5.28 6.94
N TYR A 418 10.61 5.37 6.71
CA TYR A 418 9.77 6.32 7.43
C TYR A 418 9.78 6.06 8.94
N TYR A 419 9.58 4.80 9.38
CA TYR A 419 9.59 4.44 10.80
C TYR A 419 10.92 4.79 11.49
N ASN A 420 12.04 4.53 10.82
CA ASN A 420 13.37 4.87 11.34
C ASN A 420 13.60 6.39 11.41
N ARG A 421 13.08 7.16 10.46
CA ARG A 421 13.12 8.63 10.52
C ARG A 421 12.28 9.18 11.67
N VAL A 422 11.10 8.62 11.93
CA VAL A 422 10.30 8.95 13.12
C VAL A 422 11.09 8.62 14.40
N ALA A 423 11.72 7.45 14.46
CA ALA A 423 12.54 7.09 15.62
C ALA A 423 13.70 8.07 15.82
N THR A 424 14.42 8.43 14.77
CA THR A 424 15.50 9.43 14.84
C THR A 424 15.01 10.78 15.33
N GLN A 425 13.87 11.24 14.82
CA GLN A 425 13.27 12.52 15.18
C GLN A 425 12.77 12.56 16.64
N MET A 426 12.30 11.42 17.17
CA MET A 426 11.53 11.37 18.42
C MET A 426 12.21 10.63 19.56
N GLY A 427 13.54 10.47 19.52
CA GLY A 427 14.31 9.95 20.65
C GLY A 427 14.57 8.44 20.64
N GLY A 428 14.46 7.80 19.48
CA GLY A 428 14.81 6.40 19.27
C GLY A 428 13.62 5.44 19.25
N ILE A 429 13.87 4.22 18.77
CA ILE A 429 12.84 3.17 18.68
C ILE A 429 12.13 2.90 20.02
N PRO A 430 12.81 2.76 21.17
CA PRO A 430 12.11 2.55 22.44
C PRO A 430 11.14 3.68 22.80
N ALA A 431 11.46 4.93 22.47
CA ALA A 431 10.61 6.08 22.76
C ALA A 431 9.32 6.05 21.93
N ILE A 432 9.43 5.77 20.61
CA ILE A 432 8.26 5.74 19.73
C ILE A 432 7.39 4.50 19.95
N GLN A 433 7.92 3.38 20.39
CA GLN A 433 7.16 2.15 20.64
C GLN A 433 6.14 2.30 21.79
N ASN A 434 6.14 3.38 22.54
CA ASN A 434 5.11 3.71 23.52
C ASN A 434 3.79 4.20 22.90
N PHE A 435 3.81 4.59 21.61
CA PHE A 435 2.62 5.07 20.91
C PHE A 435 2.54 4.62 19.45
N TYR A 436 3.65 4.18 18.82
CA TYR A 436 3.72 3.75 17.42
C TYR A 436 4.53 2.45 17.29
N ARG A 437 3.89 1.38 16.79
CA ARG A 437 4.52 0.07 16.58
C ARG A 437 4.39 -0.39 15.15
N PHE A 438 5.38 -1.15 14.68
CA PHE A 438 5.47 -1.60 13.31
C PHE A 438 5.72 -3.10 13.21
N TYR A 439 5.02 -3.76 12.27
CA TYR A 439 5.15 -5.18 11.96
C TYR A 439 5.46 -5.41 10.49
N LEU A 440 6.47 -6.22 10.21
CA LEU A 440 6.79 -6.71 8.87
C LEU A 440 6.30 -8.15 8.72
N VAL A 441 5.52 -8.43 7.68
CA VAL A 441 4.88 -9.73 7.47
C VAL A 441 5.55 -10.46 6.30
N PRO A 442 6.41 -11.46 6.54
CA PRO A 442 7.09 -12.19 5.47
C PRO A 442 6.10 -12.88 4.53
N GLY A 443 6.36 -12.80 3.22
CA GLY A 443 5.55 -13.43 2.18
C GLY A 443 4.18 -12.80 1.91
N MET A 444 3.73 -11.81 2.68
CA MET A 444 2.45 -11.12 2.49
C MET A 444 2.52 -10.15 1.30
N THR A 445 1.47 -10.19 0.47
CA THR A 445 1.27 -9.30 -0.69
C THR A 445 0.76 -7.91 -0.30
N HIS A 446 0.40 -7.12 -1.33
CA HIS A 446 -0.40 -5.89 -1.18
C HIS A 446 -1.86 -6.25 -0.80
N GLY A 447 -2.05 -6.69 0.43
CA GLY A 447 -3.28 -7.26 0.97
C GLY A 447 -2.97 -8.40 1.96
N LEU A 448 -4.01 -9.06 2.48
CA LEU A 448 -3.85 -10.20 3.40
C LEU A 448 -3.78 -11.53 2.63
N GLY A 449 -2.80 -11.68 1.74
CA GLY A 449 -2.63 -12.85 0.89
C GLY A 449 -1.16 -13.19 0.62
N ASN A 450 -0.92 -14.27 -0.13
CA ASN A 450 0.39 -14.65 -0.62
C ASN A 450 0.86 -13.68 -1.72
N GLY A 451 2.03 -13.05 -1.54
CA GLY A 451 2.64 -12.12 -2.49
C GLY A 451 3.80 -12.70 -3.29
N THR A 452 4.12 -13.97 -3.08
CA THR A 452 5.23 -14.63 -3.76
C THR A 452 4.82 -15.17 -5.14
N SER A 453 5.79 -15.41 -6.00
CA SER A 453 5.56 -16.12 -7.27
C SER A 453 5.26 -17.61 -7.09
N ASN A 454 5.36 -18.15 -5.89
CA ASN A 454 5.04 -19.54 -5.58
C ASN A 454 3.57 -19.65 -5.11
N PRO A 455 2.64 -20.09 -5.97
CA PRO A 455 1.22 -20.20 -5.59
C PRO A 455 0.97 -21.32 -4.56
N ALA A 456 1.91 -22.25 -4.39
CA ALA A 456 1.84 -23.33 -3.40
C ALA A 456 2.42 -22.94 -2.03
N ALA A 457 2.95 -21.72 -1.88
CA ALA A 457 3.52 -21.28 -0.62
C ALA A 457 2.45 -21.21 0.48
N VAL A 458 2.74 -21.84 1.62
CA VAL A 458 1.87 -21.86 2.81
C VAL A 458 2.32 -20.71 3.73
N VAL A 459 1.94 -19.49 3.36
CA VAL A 459 2.36 -18.26 4.04
C VAL A 459 1.49 -18.03 5.28
N PRO A 460 2.06 -17.95 6.50
CA PRO A 460 1.33 -17.49 7.67
C PRO A 460 0.97 -16.01 7.55
N LEU A 461 -0.31 -15.67 7.74
CA LEU A 461 -0.82 -14.32 7.56
C LEU A 461 -1.67 -13.89 8.76
N PRO A 462 -1.65 -12.60 9.14
CA PRO A 462 -2.58 -12.08 10.12
C PRO A 462 -3.98 -11.97 9.51
N THR A 463 -5.01 -12.05 10.35
CA THR A 463 -6.36 -11.65 9.97
C THR A 463 -6.59 -10.16 10.23
N ALA A 464 -7.51 -9.53 9.51
CA ALA A 464 -7.90 -8.14 9.76
C ALA A 464 -8.31 -7.92 11.24
N GLY A 465 -9.08 -8.84 11.80
CA GLY A 465 -9.49 -8.76 13.20
C GLY A 465 -8.33 -8.92 14.20
N GLN A 466 -7.27 -9.67 13.89
CA GLN A 466 -6.08 -9.72 14.75
C GLN A 466 -5.34 -8.38 14.73
N LEU A 467 -5.16 -7.78 13.54
CA LEU A 467 -4.49 -6.49 13.39
C LEU A 467 -5.27 -5.37 14.07
N TYR A 468 -6.59 -5.32 13.89
CA TYR A 468 -7.44 -4.31 14.52
C TYR A 468 -7.42 -4.43 16.05
N ARG A 469 -7.42 -5.64 16.61
CA ARG A 469 -7.30 -5.85 18.06
C ARG A 469 -5.98 -5.33 18.64
N LEU A 470 -4.86 -5.31 17.89
CA LEU A 470 -3.61 -4.71 18.38
C LEU A 470 -3.80 -3.25 18.76
N VAL A 471 -4.60 -2.51 17.99
CA VAL A 471 -4.86 -1.09 18.25
C VAL A 471 -5.91 -0.92 19.35
N THR A 472 -7.04 -1.64 19.27
CA THR A 472 -8.13 -1.47 20.22
C THR A 472 -7.74 -1.90 21.64
N ASP A 473 -7.03 -3.01 21.79
CA ASP A 473 -6.55 -3.46 23.10
C ASP A 473 -5.51 -2.49 23.68
N TRP A 474 -4.71 -1.86 22.82
CA TRP A 474 -3.75 -0.86 23.28
C TRP A 474 -4.44 0.40 23.78
N VAL A 475 -5.41 0.92 23.04
CA VAL A 475 -6.18 2.12 23.42
C VAL A 475 -7.07 1.86 24.64
N GLU A 476 -7.81 0.75 24.66
CA GLU A 476 -8.87 0.52 25.64
C GLU A 476 -8.39 -0.13 26.94
N LYS A 477 -7.34 -0.95 26.85
CA LYS A 477 -6.83 -1.75 27.99
C LYS A 477 -5.39 -1.38 28.39
N GLY A 478 -4.73 -0.48 27.63
CA GLY A 478 -3.31 -0.16 27.83
C GLY A 478 -2.36 -1.30 27.44
N ALA A 479 -2.87 -2.37 26.79
CA ALA A 479 -2.09 -3.54 26.41
C ALA A 479 -1.28 -3.25 25.15
N ALA A 480 -0.05 -2.76 25.32
CA ALA A 480 0.84 -2.45 24.19
C ALA A 480 1.14 -3.72 23.38
N PRO A 481 0.89 -3.71 22.04
CA PRO A 481 1.01 -4.92 21.23
C PRO A 481 2.47 -5.41 21.16
N GLY A 482 2.67 -6.68 21.46
CA GLY A 482 3.96 -7.37 21.41
C GLY A 482 4.04 -8.38 20.26
N ARG A 483 4.61 -9.56 20.55
CA ARG A 483 4.58 -10.70 19.64
C ARG A 483 3.14 -11.12 19.32
N LEU A 484 2.86 -11.33 18.03
CA LEU A 484 1.59 -11.86 17.53
C LEU A 484 1.85 -13.16 16.77
N ASP A 485 1.34 -14.29 17.24
CA ASP A 485 1.42 -15.54 16.48
C ASP A 485 0.34 -15.57 15.40
N ILE A 486 0.76 -15.76 14.16
CA ILE A 486 -0.07 -15.84 12.97
C ILE A 486 0.02 -17.22 12.34
N ALA A 487 -1.00 -17.60 11.56
CA ALA A 487 -1.06 -18.90 10.93
C ALA A 487 -1.56 -18.81 9.48
N SER A 488 -1.15 -19.79 8.66
CA SER A 488 -1.70 -19.95 7.32
C SER A 488 -3.12 -20.52 7.37
N THR A 489 -3.89 -20.27 6.31
CA THR A 489 -5.18 -20.95 6.12
C THR A 489 -4.95 -22.43 5.80
N VAL A 490 -5.72 -23.30 6.46
CA VAL A 490 -5.75 -24.72 6.13
C VAL A 490 -6.53 -24.93 4.83
N THR A 491 -5.92 -25.68 3.90
CA THR A 491 -6.52 -26.03 2.61
C THR A 491 -6.43 -27.54 2.36
N THR A 492 -7.08 -28.05 1.32
CA THR A 492 -6.97 -29.47 0.93
C THR A 492 -5.55 -29.86 0.53
N THR A 493 -4.75 -28.92 0.00
CA THR A 493 -3.35 -29.11 -0.41
C THR A 493 -2.36 -28.81 0.74
N ALA A 494 -2.80 -28.07 1.77
CA ALA A 494 -2.03 -27.75 2.97
C ALA A 494 -2.90 -28.05 4.21
N PRO A 495 -3.07 -29.33 4.59
CA PRO A 495 -4.01 -29.75 5.64
C PRO A 495 -3.53 -29.41 7.07
N VAL A 496 -2.27 -28.98 7.21
CA VAL A 496 -1.70 -28.53 8.49
C VAL A 496 -1.30 -27.05 8.36
N ALA A 497 -1.79 -26.22 9.28
CA ALA A 497 -1.43 -24.82 9.31
C ALA A 497 0.05 -24.66 9.65
N SER A 498 0.75 -23.81 8.88
CA SER A 498 2.03 -23.25 9.27
C SER A 498 1.79 -22.01 10.14
N SER A 499 2.54 -21.87 11.22
CA SER A 499 2.45 -20.71 12.12
C SER A 499 3.80 -20.05 12.34
N ARG A 500 3.80 -18.73 12.55
CA ARG A 500 5.00 -17.94 12.76
C ARG A 500 4.69 -16.73 13.65
N PRO A 501 5.63 -16.28 14.49
CA PRO A 501 5.44 -15.02 15.20
C PRO A 501 5.70 -13.83 14.27
N LEU A 502 4.87 -12.80 14.39
CA LEU A 502 5.19 -11.44 14.01
C LEU A 502 5.82 -10.74 15.21
N CYS A 503 6.98 -10.16 14.99
CA CYS A 503 7.72 -9.43 15.99
C CYS A 503 7.57 -7.92 15.75
N VAL A 504 7.55 -7.15 16.83
CA VAL A 504 7.60 -5.68 16.71
C VAL A 504 8.95 -5.28 16.15
N TYR A 505 8.96 -4.58 15.01
CA TYR A 505 10.19 -4.08 14.39
C TYR A 505 11.02 -3.24 15.39
N PRO A 506 12.35 -3.39 15.49
CA PRO A 506 13.25 -4.05 14.54
C PRO A 506 13.46 -5.55 14.79
N LEU A 507 12.83 -6.15 15.79
CA LEU A 507 12.97 -7.57 16.07
C LEU A 507 12.43 -8.42 14.92
N LYS A 508 13.08 -9.58 14.68
CA LYS A 508 12.70 -10.56 13.67
C LYS A 508 12.36 -11.90 14.31
N ALA A 509 11.58 -12.71 13.61
CA ALA A 509 11.33 -14.09 14.01
C ALA A 509 12.56 -14.94 13.73
N THR A 510 13.36 -15.22 14.76
CA THR A 510 14.59 -16.02 14.68
C THR A 510 14.30 -17.46 15.08
N TYR A 511 14.59 -18.41 14.17
CA TYR A 511 14.42 -19.84 14.43
C TYR A 511 15.39 -20.31 15.51
N THR A 512 14.90 -21.11 16.44
CA THR A 512 15.71 -21.67 17.54
C THR A 512 15.87 -23.20 17.41
N SER A 513 14.76 -23.93 17.38
CA SER A 513 14.76 -25.39 17.26
C SER A 513 13.34 -25.92 17.08
N GLY A 514 13.17 -27.16 16.64
CA GLY A 514 11.86 -27.81 16.50
C GLY A 514 11.30 -27.72 15.07
N SER A 515 9.97 -27.72 14.91
CA SER A 515 9.34 -27.60 13.60
C SER A 515 9.44 -26.17 13.05
N VAL A 516 9.97 -26.00 11.84
CA VAL A 516 10.04 -24.71 11.16
C VAL A 516 8.66 -24.12 10.83
N THR A 517 7.60 -24.94 10.90
CA THR A 517 6.22 -24.53 10.66
C THR A 517 5.45 -24.20 11.95
N ALA A 518 6.12 -24.22 13.12
CA ALA A 518 5.48 -23.93 14.40
C ALA A 518 6.01 -22.61 14.99
N ALA A 519 5.12 -21.68 15.35
CA ALA A 519 5.48 -20.40 15.96
C ALA A 519 6.33 -20.55 17.23
N ALA A 520 6.11 -21.65 18.01
CA ALA A 520 6.88 -21.97 19.21
C ALA A 520 8.38 -22.22 18.95
N SER A 521 8.76 -22.52 17.70
CA SER A 521 10.15 -22.75 17.29
C SER A 521 10.94 -21.47 17.03
N TYR A 522 10.33 -20.31 17.25
CA TYR A 522 10.92 -19.01 16.99
C TYR A 522 10.86 -18.07 18.19
N THR A 523 11.89 -17.24 18.32
CA THR A 523 11.92 -16.11 19.26
C THR A 523 11.93 -14.79 18.48
N CYS A 524 11.50 -13.71 19.12
CA CYS A 524 11.66 -12.34 18.60
C CYS A 524 13.01 -11.78 19.10
N SER A 525 14.00 -11.69 18.23
CA SER A 525 15.35 -11.20 18.56
C SER A 525 15.93 -10.29 17.47
#